data_25164019abf6c1bb0cc9ea350f68f7cb
#
_entry.id   25164019abf6c1bb0cc9ea350f68f7cb
#
_cell.length_a   1.000
_cell.length_b   1.000
_cell.length_c   1.000
_cell.angle_alpha   90.00
_cell.angle_beta   90.00
_cell.angle_gamma   90.00
#
_symmetry.space_group_name_H-M   'P 1'
#
loop_
_entity.id
_entity.type
_entity.pdbx_description
1 polymer ?
#
loop_
_entity_poly.entity_id
_entity_poly.type
_entity_poly.pdbx_seq_one_letter_code
_entity_poly.pdbx_strand_id
1 'polypeptide(L)'
;MNPSTTAMDIEEIRRYLPHRYPFLLIDRITEVEIGSHIKAIKNVTANEPFFQGHFPGKAVMLGVLVIEAMAQAAGILGVKSGRRELGLPDEPEEDGIYFFVGIDKARFRRTVVPGDQLHLDIKIIRSRRGIWSFTAEARVDGTLVCEAEIMCTTAGRGGR
;
A
#
# COMPACT_ATOMS: atom_id res chain seq x y z
N MET A 1 -7.96 25.19 -10.11
CA MET A 1 -8.64 23.89 -9.95
C MET A 1 -7.72 22.96 -9.19
N ASN A 2 -8.11 22.55 -8.00
CA ASN A 2 -7.39 21.49 -7.32
C ASN A 2 -7.52 20.23 -8.16
N PRO A 3 -6.42 19.50 -8.44
CA PRO A 3 -6.54 18.14 -8.96
C PRO A 3 -7.43 17.38 -7.96
N SER A 4 -8.45 16.75 -8.46
CA SER A 4 -9.43 16.07 -7.64
C SER A 4 -8.75 15.02 -6.79
N THR A 5 -8.65 15.29 -5.51
CA THR A 5 -8.23 14.34 -4.49
C THR A 5 -9.32 13.27 -4.43
N THR A 6 -9.11 12.18 -5.12
CA THR A 6 -10.13 11.13 -5.21
C THR A 6 -9.90 10.15 -4.08
N ALA A 7 -10.70 10.26 -3.02
CA ALA A 7 -10.78 9.23 -1.99
C ALA A 7 -11.38 7.95 -2.60
N MET A 8 -10.97 6.79 -2.10
CA MET A 8 -11.49 5.49 -2.52
C MET A 8 -11.96 4.71 -1.30
N ASP A 9 -13.17 4.17 -1.38
CA ASP A 9 -13.70 3.26 -0.38
C ASP A 9 -13.19 1.83 -0.63
N ILE A 10 -13.58 0.91 0.25
CA ILE A 10 -13.12 -0.48 0.17
C ILE A 10 -13.59 -1.18 -1.11
N GLU A 11 -14.75 -0.84 -1.64
CA GLU A 11 -15.25 -1.46 -2.87
C GLU A 11 -14.41 -1.03 -4.08
N GLU A 12 -14.00 0.21 -4.14
CA GLU A 12 -13.09 0.70 -5.17
C GLU A 12 -11.68 0.11 -5.02
N ILE A 13 -11.18 0.01 -3.78
CA ILE A 13 -9.87 -0.62 -3.50
C ILE A 13 -9.87 -2.07 -4.00
N ARG A 14 -10.93 -2.83 -3.77
CA ARG A 14 -11.08 -4.21 -4.25
C ARG A 14 -10.99 -4.34 -5.76
N ARG A 15 -11.36 -3.31 -6.49
CA ARG A 15 -11.26 -3.32 -7.96
C ARG A 15 -9.82 -3.20 -8.44
N TYR A 16 -8.95 -2.53 -7.67
CA TYR A 16 -7.54 -2.33 -8.01
C TYR A 16 -6.62 -3.41 -7.46
N LEU A 17 -6.94 -3.99 -6.30
CA LEU A 17 -6.11 -4.98 -5.64
C LEU A 17 -6.74 -6.37 -5.73
N PRO A 18 -5.98 -7.40 -6.13
CA PRO A 18 -6.46 -8.78 -6.16
C PRO A 18 -6.53 -9.41 -4.76
N HIS A 19 -5.88 -8.81 -3.79
CA HIS A 19 -5.84 -9.29 -2.40
C HIS A 19 -7.26 -9.44 -1.82
N ARG A 20 -7.46 -10.48 -1.01
CA ARG A 20 -8.71 -10.73 -0.26
C ARG A 20 -8.35 -11.16 1.14
N TYR A 21 -9.35 -11.32 2.00
CA TYR A 21 -9.16 -11.79 3.35
C TYR A 21 -8.25 -13.04 3.38
N PRO A 22 -7.22 -13.13 4.23
CA PRO A 22 -6.86 -12.17 5.29
C PRO A 22 -5.77 -11.17 4.87
N PHE A 23 -5.49 -10.98 3.59
CA PHE A 23 -4.35 -10.24 3.07
C PHE A 23 -4.70 -8.88 2.43
N LEU A 24 -5.96 -8.52 2.33
CA LEU A 24 -6.35 -7.17 1.95
C LEU A 24 -6.25 -6.28 3.20
N LEU A 25 -5.26 -5.41 3.25
CA LEU A 25 -4.91 -4.70 4.47
C LEU A 25 -5.40 -3.27 4.54
N ILE A 26 -5.45 -2.55 3.42
CA ILE A 26 -5.88 -1.15 3.43
C ILE A 26 -7.40 -1.02 3.41
N ASP A 27 -7.90 -0.09 4.21
CA ASP A 27 -9.34 0.11 4.44
C ASP A 27 -9.91 1.29 3.65
N ARG A 28 -9.08 2.29 3.38
CA ARG A 28 -9.49 3.48 2.63
C ARG A 28 -8.29 4.17 2.02
N ILE A 29 -8.47 4.72 0.84
CA ILE A 29 -7.58 5.75 0.28
C ILE A 29 -8.18 7.09 0.64
N THR A 30 -7.43 7.92 1.34
CA THR A 30 -7.89 9.25 1.76
C THR A 30 -7.52 10.34 0.76
N GLU A 31 -6.44 10.11 0.02
CA GLU A 31 -5.96 11.06 -0.98
C GLU A 31 -5.13 10.32 -2.04
N VAL A 32 -5.32 10.66 -3.29
CA VAL A 32 -4.42 10.23 -4.37
C VAL A 32 -4.19 11.37 -5.34
N GLU A 33 -2.93 11.65 -5.62
CA GLU A 33 -2.48 12.51 -6.71
C GLU A 33 -1.70 11.65 -7.69
N ILE A 34 -2.32 11.36 -8.83
CA ILE A 34 -1.75 10.46 -9.85
C ILE A 34 -0.41 11.03 -10.33
N GLY A 35 0.61 10.19 -10.35
CA GLY A 35 1.97 10.58 -10.71
C GLY A 35 2.80 11.17 -9.56
N SER A 36 2.23 11.29 -8.38
CA SER A 36 2.88 11.92 -7.23
C SER A 36 2.82 11.05 -5.97
N HIS A 37 1.66 10.99 -5.32
CA HIS A 37 1.54 10.34 -4.02
C HIS A 37 0.16 9.72 -3.77
N ILE A 38 0.09 8.88 -2.74
CA ILE A 38 -1.15 8.32 -2.23
C ILE A 38 -1.10 8.27 -0.70
N LYS A 39 -2.25 8.56 -0.07
CA LYS A 39 -2.44 8.40 1.36
C LYS A 39 -3.57 7.42 1.63
N ALA A 40 -3.35 6.54 2.58
CA ALA A 40 -4.28 5.48 2.92
C ALA A 40 -4.36 5.27 4.44
N ILE A 41 -5.39 4.57 4.87
CA ILE A 41 -5.49 4.11 6.25
C ILE A 41 -5.66 2.59 6.30
N LYS A 42 -5.07 2.01 7.33
CA LYS A 42 -5.34 0.65 7.77
C LYS A 42 -5.75 0.68 9.24
N ASN A 43 -6.92 0.15 9.53
CA ASN A 43 -7.35 -0.07 10.90
C ASN A 43 -6.75 -1.37 11.43
N VAL A 44 -6.10 -1.31 12.57
CA VAL A 44 -5.54 -2.49 13.24
C VAL A 44 -6.51 -2.94 14.32
N THR A 45 -7.03 -4.14 14.18
CA THR A 45 -8.04 -4.67 15.10
C THR A 45 -7.65 -6.04 15.66
N ALA A 46 -8.09 -6.32 16.89
CA ALA A 46 -7.88 -7.63 17.50
C ALA A 46 -8.52 -8.79 16.70
N ASN A 47 -9.48 -8.47 15.82
CA ASN A 47 -10.17 -9.43 14.97
C ASN A 47 -9.42 -9.70 13.65
N GLU A 48 -8.11 -9.76 13.69
CA GLU A 48 -7.26 -10.13 12.55
C GLU A 48 -6.53 -11.44 12.86
N PRO A 49 -6.49 -12.41 11.92
CA PRO A 49 -6.06 -13.78 12.21
C PRO A 49 -4.59 -13.88 12.65
N PHE A 50 -3.70 -12.99 12.21
CA PHE A 50 -2.28 -13.08 12.54
C PHE A 50 -1.98 -12.80 14.02
N PHE A 51 -2.87 -12.14 14.75
CA PHE A 51 -2.66 -11.89 16.19
C PHE A 51 -2.78 -13.14 17.05
N GLN A 52 -3.35 -14.23 16.55
CA GLN A 52 -3.38 -15.51 17.27
C GLN A 52 -1.99 -16.08 17.46
N GLY A 53 -1.10 -15.86 16.49
CA GLY A 53 0.27 -16.38 16.51
C GLY A 53 1.35 -15.35 16.80
N HIS A 54 1.04 -14.08 16.74
CA HIS A 54 2.04 -13.01 16.85
C HIS A 54 1.61 -11.90 17.83
N PHE A 55 1.66 -12.12 19.15
CA PHE A 55 2.06 -13.36 19.83
C PHE A 55 0.94 -13.83 20.77
N PRO A 56 0.87 -15.11 21.13
CA PRO A 56 -0.04 -15.56 22.18
C PRO A 56 0.23 -14.77 23.48
N GLY A 57 -0.75 -14.04 23.98
CA GLY A 57 -0.63 -13.22 25.17
C GLY A 57 -0.22 -11.76 24.93
N LYS A 58 0.30 -11.41 23.73
CA LYS A 58 0.59 -10.01 23.37
C LYS A 58 0.46 -9.80 21.85
N ALA A 59 -0.61 -9.18 21.44
CA ALA A 59 -0.83 -8.87 20.03
C ALA A 59 0.08 -7.73 19.55
N VAL A 60 0.92 -8.02 18.57
CA VAL A 60 1.78 -7.04 17.89
C VAL A 60 1.67 -7.28 16.40
N MET A 61 1.35 -6.25 15.63
CA MET A 61 1.30 -6.37 14.18
C MET A 61 2.70 -6.65 13.62
N LEU A 62 2.81 -7.62 12.72
CA LEU A 62 4.08 -7.91 12.06
C LEU A 62 4.54 -6.68 11.27
N GLY A 63 5.79 -6.28 11.49
CA GLY A 63 6.37 -5.16 10.74
C GLY A 63 6.33 -5.40 9.23
N VAL A 64 6.56 -6.64 8.80
CA VAL A 64 6.47 -6.99 7.37
C VAL A 64 5.07 -6.83 6.80
N LEU A 65 4.02 -6.94 7.60
CA LEU A 65 2.64 -6.65 7.16
C LEU A 65 2.35 -5.16 7.12
N VAL A 66 3.02 -4.35 7.92
CA VAL A 66 2.95 -2.88 7.76
C VAL A 66 3.53 -2.49 6.39
N ILE A 67 4.67 -3.08 6.02
CA ILE A 67 5.26 -2.87 4.69
C ILE A 67 4.31 -3.35 3.60
N GLU A 68 3.67 -4.51 3.78
CA GLU A 68 2.67 -5.03 2.82
C GLU A 68 1.49 -4.05 2.64
N ALA A 69 0.99 -3.46 3.72
CA ALA A 69 -0.08 -2.45 3.65
C ALA A 69 0.38 -1.23 2.83
N MET A 70 1.60 -0.75 3.08
CA MET A 70 2.18 0.35 2.29
C MET A 70 2.35 -0.02 0.81
N ALA A 71 2.77 -1.26 0.53
CA ALA A 71 2.91 -1.75 -0.84
C ALA A 71 1.57 -1.85 -1.57
N GLN A 72 0.50 -2.22 -0.89
CA GLN A 72 -0.84 -2.24 -1.48
C GLN A 72 -1.28 -0.84 -1.91
N ALA A 73 -1.07 0.17 -1.08
CA ALA A 73 -1.34 1.56 -1.46
C ALA A 73 -0.43 2.00 -2.63
N ALA A 74 0.84 1.64 -2.59
CA ALA A 74 1.79 1.92 -3.68
C ALA A 74 1.34 1.27 -4.99
N GLY A 75 0.81 0.06 -4.94
CA GLY A 75 0.29 -0.65 -6.11
C GLY A 75 -0.85 0.12 -6.80
N ILE A 76 -1.79 0.65 -6.05
CA ILE A 76 -2.88 1.47 -6.60
C ILE A 76 -2.30 2.72 -7.28
N LEU A 77 -1.39 3.41 -6.61
CA LEU A 77 -0.74 4.60 -7.18
C LEU A 77 0.02 4.27 -8.46
N GLY A 78 0.72 3.14 -8.49
CA GLY A 78 1.46 2.66 -9.65
C GLY A 78 0.55 2.35 -10.84
N VAL A 79 -0.58 1.67 -10.62
CA VAL A 79 -1.58 1.39 -11.67
C VAL A 79 -2.11 2.68 -12.27
N LYS A 80 -2.63 3.55 -11.42
CA LYS A 80 -3.22 4.82 -11.86
C LYS A 80 -2.20 5.68 -12.62
N SER A 81 -0.99 5.76 -12.11
CA SER A 81 0.06 6.59 -12.71
C SER A 81 0.58 6.00 -14.02
N GLY A 82 0.78 4.69 -14.08
CA GLY A 82 1.22 4.01 -15.29
C GLY A 82 0.19 4.09 -16.42
N ARG A 83 -1.09 3.94 -16.11
CA ARG A 83 -2.16 4.09 -17.11
C ARG A 83 -2.22 5.52 -17.65
N ARG A 84 -2.07 6.51 -16.77
CA ARG A 84 -2.02 7.91 -17.23
C ARG A 84 -0.83 8.17 -18.16
N GLU A 85 0.35 7.65 -17.84
CA GLU A 85 1.53 7.78 -18.71
C GLU A 85 1.31 7.18 -20.11
N LEU A 86 0.51 6.12 -20.19
CA LEU A 86 0.16 5.46 -21.44
C LEU A 86 -1.05 6.06 -22.14
N GLY A 87 -1.66 7.11 -21.58
CA GLY A 87 -2.87 7.72 -22.12
C GLY A 87 -4.11 6.83 -22.02
N LEU A 88 -4.09 5.85 -21.10
CA LEU A 88 -5.20 4.93 -20.86
C LEU A 88 -6.17 5.50 -19.81
N PRO A 89 -7.46 5.09 -19.85
CA PRO A 89 -8.43 5.47 -18.83
C PRO A 89 -7.98 5.06 -17.41
N ASP A 90 -8.41 5.84 -16.40
CA ASP A 90 -8.17 5.51 -14.98
C ASP A 90 -9.14 4.40 -14.53
N GLU A 91 -8.78 3.18 -14.84
CA GLU A 91 -9.55 1.97 -14.55
C GLU A 91 -8.62 0.91 -13.96
N PRO A 92 -9.15 -0.05 -13.18
CA PRO A 92 -8.37 -1.20 -12.76
C PRO A 92 -7.89 -2.01 -13.96
N GLU A 93 -6.71 -2.61 -13.87
CA GLU A 93 -6.27 -3.58 -14.85
C GLU A 93 -6.91 -4.94 -14.55
N GLU A 94 -7.47 -5.58 -15.58
CA GLU A 94 -7.84 -6.98 -15.49
C GLU A 94 -6.54 -7.78 -15.30
N ASP A 95 -6.51 -8.65 -14.32
CA ASP A 95 -5.35 -9.48 -13.97
C ASP A 95 -4.08 -8.72 -13.53
N GLY A 96 -4.23 -7.46 -13.14
CA GLY A 96 -3.11 -6.66 -12.62
C GLY A 96 -2.62 -7.19 -11.28
N ILE A 97 -1.47 -7.87 -11.27
CA ILE A 97 -0.80 -8.31 -10.06
C ILE A 97 0.49 -7.53 -9.90
N TYR A 98 0.71 -7.00 -8.69
CA TYR A 98 1.93 -6.31 -8.31
C TYR A 98 2.80 -7.21 -7.46
N PHE A 99 4.06 -7.30 -7.81
CA PHE A 99 5.05 -8.04 -7.02
C PHE A 99 6.08 -7.09 -6.44
N PHE A 100 6.51 -7.37 -5.21
CA PHE A 100 7.74 -6.80 -4.70
C PHE A 100 8.94 -7.24 -5.56
N VAL A 101 9.79 -6.29 -5.91
CA VAL A 101 11.10 -6.54 -6.52
C VAL A 101 12.22 -6.22 -5.55
N GLY A 102 11.97 -5.32 -4.62
CA GLY A 102 12.94 -4.97 -3.60
C GLY A 102 12.33 -4.12 -2.50
N ILE A 103 12.96 -4.19 -1.34
CA ILE A 103 12.65 -3.37 -0.18
C ILE A 103 13.98 -2.89 0.38
N ASP A 104 14.16 -1.58 0.41
CA ASP A 104 15.37 -0.95 0.94
C ASP A 104 15.05 -0.05 2.12
N LYS A 105 16.05 0.19 2.97
CA LYS A 105 15.98 1.15 4.07
C LYS A 105 14.77 0.93 4.97
N ALA A 106 14.33 -0.32 5.13
CA ALA A 106 13.22 -0.65 6.03
C ALA A 106 13.63 -0.43 7.48
N ARG A 107 12.80 0.32 8.22
CA ARG A 107 12.99 0.57 9.65
C ARG A 107 11.65 0.43 10.37
N PHE A 108 11.65 -0.35 11.42
CA PHE A 108 10.52 -0.57 12.32
C PHE A 108 10.82 0.20 13.60
N ARG A 109 10.17 1.35 13.75
CA ARG A 109 10.54 2.30 14.82
C ARG A 109 9.73 2.11 16.08
N ARG A 110 8.49 1.63 15.97
CA ARG A 110 7.60 1.35 17.10
C ARG A 110 6.70 0.17 16.79
N THR A 111 6.27 -0.53 17.84
CA THR A 111 5.27 -1.59 17.73
C THR A 111 3.90 -1.00 17.38
N VAL A 112 3.17 -1.74 16.58
CA VAL A 112 1.79 -1.45 16.20
C VAL A 112 0.90 -2.53 16.82
N VAL A 113 -0.17 -2.11 17.47
CA VAL A 113 -1.04 -2.98 18.27
C VAL A 113 -2.51 -2.79 17.90
N PRO A 114 -3.40 -3.75 18.21
CA PRO A 114 -4.83 -3.57 18.01
C PRO A 114 -5.34 -2.30 18.68
N GLY A 115 -6.17 -1.55 17.97
CA GLY A 115 -6.65 -0.22 18.36
C GLY A 115 -5.93 0.92 17.66
N ASP A 116 -4.75 0.66 17.09
CA ASP A 116 -4.04 1.66 16.28
C ASP A 116 -4.68 1.81 14.91
N GLN A 117 -4.59 3.01 14.36
CA GLN A 117 -4.88 3.27 12.95
C GLN A 117 -3.59 3.71 12.27
N LEU A 118 -3.18 2.95 11.27
CA LEU A 118 -2.03 3.31 10.43
C LEU A 118 -2.44 4.34 9.39
N HIS A 119 -1.72 5.46 9.37
CA HIS A 119 -1.76 6.44 8.30
C HIS A 119 -0.57 6.22 7.40
N LEU A 120 -0.84 5.85 6.15
CA LEU A 120 0.16 5.49 5.16
C LEU A 120 0.34 6.64 4.19
N ASP A 121 1.59 7.02 3.93
CA ASP A 121 1.97 8.06 2.97
C ASP A 121 3.03 7.50 2.03
N ILE A 122 2.68 7.38 0.76
CA ILE A 122 3.54 6.79 -0.27
C ILE A 122 3.76 7.80 -1.37
N LYS A 123 5.02 8.00 -1.76
CA LYS A 123 5.42 8.92 -2.82
C LYS A 123 6.22 8.19 -3.89
N ILE A 124 5.96 8.50 -5.15
CA ILE A 124 6.75 7.97 -6.26
C ILE A 124 8.13 8.61 -6.23
N ILE A 125 9.17 7.79 -6.26
CA ILE A 125 10.54 8.24 -6.51
C ILE A 125 10.79 8.29 -8.01
N ARG A 126 10.52 7.18 -8.70
CA ARG A 126 10.72 7.03 -10.14
C ARG A 126 10.00 5.80 -10.68
N SER A 127 9.84 5.80 -11.99
CA SER A 127 9.41 4.64 -12.77
C SER A 127 10.43 4.42 -13.88
N ARG A 128 10.91 3.20 -14.02
CA ARG A 128 11.86 2.83 -15.07
C ARG A 128 11.69 1.38 -15.46
N ARG A 129 11.47 1.14 -16.76
CA ARG A 129 11.35 -0.22 -17.33
C ARG A 129 10.30 -1.09 -16.63
N GLY A 130 9.16 -0.50 -16.27
CA GLY A 130 8.08 -1.20 -15.59
C GLY A 130 8.31 -1.42 -14.09
N ILE A 131 9.44 -0.95 -13.54
CA ILE A 131 9.70 -0.98 -12.11
C ILE A 131 9.40 0.39 -11.52
N TRP A 132 8.52 0.39 -10.53
CA TRP A 132 8.12 1.57 -9.77
C TRP A 132 8.82 1.57 -8.42
N SER A 133 9.42 2.70 -8.08
CA SER A 133 10.07 2.91 -6.78
C SER A 133 9.34 3.98 -5.99
N PHE A 134 9.12 3.70 -4.71
CA PHE A 134 8.36 4.56 -3.81
C PHE A 134 9.11 4.76 -2.50
N THR A 135 8.96 5.95 -1.90
CA THR A 135 9.16 6.11 -0.45
C THR A 135 7.85 5.81 0.25
N ALA A 136 7.90 5.16 1.39
CA ALA A 136 6.72 4.78 2.15
C ALA A 136 6.93 5.03 3.64
N GLU A 137 5.95 5.65 4.27
CA GLU A 137 5.92 5.92 5.70
C GLU A 137 4.58 5.50 6.28
N ALA A 138 4.61 4.92 7.47
CA ALA A 138 3.42 4.60 8.26
C ALA A 138 3.51 5.31 9.62
N ARG A 139 2.42 5.96 10.01
CA ARG A 139 2.30 6.70 11.27
C ARG A 139 1.09 6.25 12.06
N VAL A 140 1.22 6.31 13.38
CA VAL A 140 0.12 6.17 14.34
C VAL A 140 0.09 7.44 15.19
N ASP A 141 -1.04 8.11 15.23
CA ASP A 141 -1.20 9.39 15.97
C ASP A 141 -0.06 10.39 15.68
N GLY A 142 0.33 10.51 14.42
CA GLY A 142 1.37 11.42 13.96
C GLY A 142 2.81 10.93 14.19
N THR A 143 3.01 9.81 14.87
CA THR A 143 4.35 9.25 15.14
C THR A 143 4.73 8.22 14.09
N LEU A 144 5.93 8.36 13.51
CA LEU A 144 6.47 7.41 12.55
C LEU A 144 6.70 6.05 13.22
N VAL A 145 6.06 5.01 12.71
CA VAL A 145 6.19 3.64 13.22
C VAL A 145 6.96 2.72 12.28
N CYS A 146 6.89 2.97 10.99
CA CYS A 146 7.61 2.18 9.98
C CYS A 146 7.92 3.06 8.76
N GLU A 147 9.03 2.80 8.11
CA GLU A 147 9.40 3.43 6.84
C GLU A 147 10.18 2.46 5.98
N ALA A 148 10.10 2.63 4.67
CA ALA A 148 10.86 1.85 3.69
C ALA A 148 10.89 2.54 2.34
N GLU A 149 11.83 2.10 1.49
CA GLU A 149 11.74 2.28 0.05
C GLU A 149 11.25 0.96 -0.55
N ILE A 150 10.22 1.03 -1.38
CA ILE A 150 9.55 -0.14 -1.94
C ILE A 150 9.68 -0.09 -3.46
N MET A 151 10.09 -1.20 -4.06
CA MET A 151 10.08 -1.38 -5.50
C MET A 151 9.09 -2.45 -5.88
N CYS A 152 8.23 -2.15 -6.83
CA CYS A 152 7.21 -3.05 -7.35
C CYS A 152 7.26 -3.11 -8.87
N THR A 153 6.85 -4.23 -9.42
CA THR A 153 6.62 -4.39 -10.86
C THR A 153 5.26 -5.01 -11.10
N THR A 154 4.69 -4.74 -12.26
CA THR A 154 3.48 -5.43 -12.69
C THR A 154 3.83 -6.79 -13.29
N ALA A 155 3.08 -7.84 -12.92
CA ALA A 155 3.14 -9.09 -13.65
C ALA A 155 2.34 -8.93 -14.94
N GLY A 156 2.97 -8.53 -15.97
CA GLY A 156 2.28 -8.38 -17.19
C GLY A 156 3.21 -8.33 -18.38
N ARG A 157 2.99 -9.24 -19.27
CA ARG A 157 3.59 -9.39 -20.60
C ARG A 157 5.02 -9.93 -20.59
N GLY A 158 5.15 -11.21 -20.31
CA GLY A 158 6.28 -12.02 -20.75
C GLY A 158 7.24 -12.54 -19.70
N GLY A 159 6.79 -12.76 -18.49
CA GLY A 159 7.57 -13.46 -17.49
C GLY A 159 6.70 -14.44 -16.73
N ARG A 160 7.13 -15.64 -16.62
CA ARG A 160 6.55 -16.84 -16.02
C ARG A 160 5.65 -16.60 -14.82
#